data_69cfdb241170adb0dd48bf68ae11fde1
#
_entry.id   69cfdb241170adb0dd48bf68ae11fde1
#
_cell.length_a   1.000
_cell.length_b   1.000
_cell.length_c   1.000
_cell.angle_alpha   90.00
_cell.angle_beta   90.00
_cell.angle_gamma   90.00
#
_symmetry.space_group_name_H-M   'P 1'
#
loop_
_entity.id
_entity.type
_entity.pdbx_description
1 polymer ?
#
loop_
_entity_poly.entity_id
_entity_poly.type
_entity_poly.pdbx_seq_one_letter_code
_entity_poly.pdbx_strand_id
1 'polypeptide(L)'
;MKILKLLAGLILSLVVLQATAQTEAPKGFSKGKVVLPDNSIVTGYIKDNIRKDASVIMLTDGKEKKYNGSDIAAAEIDATGYICIKGDFFKEVCSGELSFLQKSSDASSKPTNIGNDVLFISGTEGRPGDYFIYENKSRQLKLVSKKNLNAVVANTFGGYAPAIEKAKAAQADIAQLKDAVASYNSRSEK
;
A
#
# COMPACT_ATOMS: atom_id res chain seq x y z
N MET A 1 10.70 7.66 60.70
CA MET A 1 11.35 7.72 59.38
C MET A 1 11.56 6.38 58.67
N LYS A 2 11.45 5.21 59.29
CA LYS A 2 11.66 3.91 58.62
C LYS A 2 10.42 3.40 57.87
N ILE A 3 9.21 3.75 58.32
CA ILE A 3 7.94 3.31 57.69
C ILE A 3 7.66 4.03 56.36
N LEU A 4 8.09 5.30 56.21
CA LEU A 4 7.89 6.08 55.01
C LEU A 4 8.73 5.56 53.80
N LYS A 5 9.88 4.94 54.10
CA LYS A 5 10.74 4.35 53.04
C LYS A 5 10.22 3.00 52.53
N LEU A 6 9.45 2.27 53.34
CA LEU A 6 8.81 1.01 52.93
C LEU A 6 7.60 1.24 51.99
N LEU A 7 6.83 2.34 52.22
CA LEU A 7 5.71 2.67 51.37
C LEU A 7 6.15 3.15 49.96
N ALA A 8 7.27 3.86 49.86
CA ALA A 8 7.81 4.31 48.59
C ALA A 8 8.30 3.16 47.70
N GLY A 9 8.81 2.07 48.31
CA GLY A 9 9.25 0.88 47.57
C GLY A 9 8.10 0.06 47.00
N LEU A 10 6.95 0.07 47.65
CA LEU A 10 5.76 -0.71 47.19
C LEU A 10 5.02 -0.05 46.04
N ILE A 11 5.07 1.26 45.92
CA ILE A 11 4.42 2.01 44.85
C ILE A 11 5.23 1.92 43.53
N LEU A 12 6.56 1.78 43.62
CA LEU A 12 7.43 1.68 42.45
C LEU A 12 7.38 0.30 41.77
N SER A 13 6.92 -0.73 42.48
CA SER A 13 6.78 -2.08 41.89
C SER A 13 5.47 -2.32 41.17
N LEU A 14 4.47 -1.43 41.28
CA LEU A 14 3.19 -1.54 40.56
C LEU A 14 3.20 -0.92 39.15
N VAL A 15 4.24 -0.19 38.76
CA VAL A 15 4.30 0.54 37.48
C VAL A 15 4.91 -0.30 36.34
N VAL A 16 5.47 -1.49 36.62
CA VAL A 16 6.25 -2.26 35.63
C VAL A 16 5.45 -3.41 34.99
N LEU A 17 4.17 -3.59 35.27
CA LEU A 17 3.36 -4.69 34.70
C LEU A 17 2.31 -4.23 33.71
N GLN A 18 2.60 -3.19 32.95
CA GLN A 18 1.98 -3.06 31.60
C GLN A 18 2.89 -3.78 30.59
N ALA A 19 3.08 -5.07 30.77
CA ALA A 19 3.44 -5.94 29.68
C ALA A 19 2.33 -5.75 28.62
N THR A 20 2.62 -5.01 27.57
CA THR A 20 1.80 -5.03 26.37
C THR A 20 1.79 -6.48 25.93
N ALA A 21 0.73 -7.20 26.28
CA ALA A 21 0.44 -8.50 25.71
C ALA A 21 0.39 -8.24 24.19
N GLN A 22 1.48 -8.50 23.51
CA GLN A 22 1.51 -8.57 22.06
C GLN A 22 0.63 -9.76 21.72
N THR A 23 -0.68 -9.49 21.53
CA THR A 23 -1.62 -10.53 21.10
C THR A 23 -1.09 -11.02 19.76
N GLU A 24 -0.68 -12.28 19.70
CA GLU A 24 -0.26 -12.89 18.45
C GLU A 24 -1.37 -12.73 17.41
N ALA A 25 -0.95 -12.48 16.16
CA ALA A 25 -1.92 -12.36 15.09
C ALA A 25 -2.70 -13.68 14.94
N PRO A 26 -4.03 -13.63 14.81
CA PRO A 26 -4.82 -14.83 14.55
C PRO A 26 -4.33 -15.54 13.29
N LYS A 27 -4.48 -16.86 13.24
CA LYS A 27 -4.00 -17.67 12.12
C LYS A 27 -4.53 -17.14 10.76
N GLY A 28 -3.61 -16.84 9.85
CA GLY A 28 -3.92 -16.32 8.52
C GLY A 28 -4.17 -14.81 8.46
N PHE A 29 -3.94 -14.10 9.57
CA PHE A 29 -3.99 -12.65 9.64
C PHE A 29 -2.60 -12.09 9.93
N SER A 30 -2.34 -10.90 9.42
CA SER A 30 -1.15 -10.10 9.67
C SER A 30 -1.52 -8.76 10.27
N LYS A 31 -0.60 -8.13 11.02
CA LYS A 31 -0.81 -6.75 11.48
C LYS A 31 -0.97 -5.82 10.29
N GLY A 32 -1.90 -4.86 10.40
CA GLY A 32 -2.10 -3.93 9.31
C GLY A 32 -3.08 -2.82 9.61
N LYS A 33 -3.30 -1.99 8.59
CA LYS A 33 -4.28 -0.90 8.62
C LYS A 33 -4.90 -0.72 7.24
N VAL A 34 -6.10 -0.19 7.20
CA VAL A 34 -6.74 0.33 5.99
C VAL A 34 -6.98 1.82 6.15
N VAL A 35 -6.85 2.55 5.05
CA VAL A 35 -7.17 3.98 4.95
C VAL A 35 -8.45 4.09 4.15
N LEU A 36 -9.48 4.70 4.73
CA LEU A 36 -10.76 4.92 4.07
C LEU A 36 -10.70 6.15 3.14
N PRO A 37 -11.67 6.36 2.24
CA PRO A 37 -11.67 7.50 1.33
C PRO A 37 -11.72 8.87 2.01
N ASP A 38 -12.21 8.93 3.25
CA ASP A 38 -12.23 10.14 4.09
C ASP A 38 -10.92 10.35 4.88
N ASN A 39 -9.86 9.56 4.58
CA ASN A 39 -8.57 9.49 5.26
C ASN A 39 -8.63 8.96 6.71
N SER A 40 -9.75 8.46 7.19
CA SER A 40 -9.78 7.76 8.46
C SER A 40 -9.02 6.43 8.37
N ILE A 41 -8.39 6.04 9.49
CA ILE A 41 -7.52 4.84 9.55
C ILE A 41 -8.16 3.82 10.49
N VAL A 42 -8.32 2.59 10.00
CA VAL A 42 -8.72 1.44 10.81
C VAL A 42 -7.51 0.53 10.97
N THR A 43 -7.09 0.29 12.20
CA THR A 43 -5.96 -0.59 12.53
C THR A 43 -6.45 -1.91 13.12
N GLY A 44 -5.70 -2.98 12.89
CA GLY A 44 -6.05 -4.30 13.40
C GLY A 44 -5.22 -5.40 12.75
N TYR A 45 -5.86 -6.53 12.50
CA TYR A 45 -5.27 -7.64 11.77
C TYR A 45 -5.96 -7.80 10.41
N ILE A 46 -5.18 -8.03 9.36
CA ILE A 46 -5.66 -8.14 7.98
C ILE A 46 -5.39 -9.55 7.45
N LYS A 47 -6.42 -10.15 6.86
CA LYS A 47 -6.27 -11.30 5.99
C LYS A 47 -6.20 -10.83 4.55
N ASP A 48 -5.12 -11.19 3.89
CA ASP A 48 -4.85 -10.82 2.49
C ASP A 48 -5.66 -11.71 1.52
N ASN A 49 -6.60 -11.10 0.83
CA ASN A 49 -7.34 -11.68 -0.29
C ASN A 49 -7.17 -10.85 -1.58
N ILE A 50 -6.13 -9.99 -1.63
CA ILE A 50 -5.92 -9.02 -2.71
C ILE A 50 -5.88 -9.73 -4.05
N ARG A 51 -4.99 -10.71 -4.21
CA ARG A 51 -4.81 -11.39 -5.49
C ARG A 51 -6.03 -12.21 -5.91
N LYS A 52 -6.72 -12.81 -4.94
CA LYS A 52 -7.85 -13.70 -5.20
C LYS A 52 -9.14 -12.94 -5.47
N ASP A 53 -9.43 -11.95 -4.63
CA ASP A 53 -10.75 -11.31 -4.57
C ASP A 53 -10.71 -9.78 -4.67
N ALA A 54 -9.57 -9.16 -4.97
CA ALA A 54 -9.37 -7.70 -4.93
C ALA A 54 -9.94 -7.09 -3.63
N SER A 55 -9.65 -7.74 -2.49
CA SER A 55 -10.20 -7.36 -1.18
C SER A 55 -9.25 -7.71 -0.05
N VAL A 56 -9.50 -7.12 1.10
CA VAL A 56 -8.89 -7.48 2.38
C VAL A 56 -9.99 -7.72 3.42
N ILE A 57 -9.73 -8.56 4.41
CA ILE A 57 -10.61 -8.74 5.56
C ILE A 57 -9.90 -8.18 6.78
N MET A 58 -10.45 -7.14 7.38
CA MET A 58 -9.97 -6.51 8.60
C MET A 58 -10.65 -7.14 9.80
N LEU A 59 -9.87 -7.57 10.78
CA LEU A 59 -10.32 -8.00 12.10
C LEU A 59 -9.98 -6.91 13.11
N THR A 60 -11.01 -6.30 13.69
CA THR A 60 -10.91 -5.27 14.74
C THR A 60 -11.93 -5.58 15.83
N ASP A 61 -11.51 -5.57 17.09
CA ASP A 61 -12.37 -5.84 18.24
C ASP A 61 -13.16 -7.16 18.12
N GLY A 62 -12.52 -8.20 17.57
CA GLY A 62 -13.12 -9.52 17.38
C GLY A 62 -14.15 -9.60 16.25
N LYS A 63 -14.33 -8.55 15.46
CA LYS A 63 -15.26 -8.49 14.32
C LYS A 63 -14.51 -8.42 13.01
N GLU A 64 -14.92 -9.25 12.06
CA GLU A 64 -14.39 -9.21 10.69
C GLU A 64 -15.22 -8.27 9.81
N LYS A 65 -14.52 -7.46 9.01
CA LYS A 65 -15.13 -6.64 7.96
C LYS A 65 -14.33 -6.76 6.68
N LYS A 66 -15.01 -7.11 5.59
CA LYS A 66 -14.42 -7.15 4.25
C LYS A 66 -14.42 -5.74 3.65
N TYR A 67 -13.28 -5.36 3.04
CA TYR A 67 -13.13 -4.17 2.23
C TYR A 67 -12.65 -4.56 0.83
N ASN A 68 -13.38 -4.15 -0.19
CA ASN A 68 -12.92 -4.24 -1.57
C ASN A 68 -12.01 -3.04 -1.88
N GLY A 69 -11.24 -3.10 -2.95
CA GLY A 69 -10.37 -1.99 -3.35
C GLY A 69 -11.13 -0.70 -3.70
N SER A 70 -12.42 -0.77 -3.97
CA SER A 70 -13.30 0.41 -4.14
C SER A 70 -13.72 1.06 -2.82
N ASP A 71 -13.64 0.35 -1.70
CA ASP A 71 -14.13 0.80 -0.39
C ASP A 71 -13.04 1.53 0.41
N ILE A 72 -11.79 1.43 -0.01
CA ILE A 72 -10.62 1.96 0.69
C ILE A 72 -9.68 2.69 -0.26
N ALA A 73 -8.94 3.66 0.26
CA ALA A 73 -7.89 4.37 -0.47
C ALA A 73 -6.56 3.61 -0.46
N ALA A 74 -6.24 2.97 0.67
CA ALA A 74 -4.99 2.25 0.84
C ALA A 74 -5.10 1.14 1.90
N ALA A 75 -4.15 0.22 1.88
CA ALA A 75 -3.94 -0.78 2.92
C ALA A 75 -2.45 -0.95 3.20
N GLU A 76 -2.11 -1.35 4.42
CA GLU A 76 -0.78 -1.79 4.79
C GLU A 76 -0.88 -3.15 5.49
N ILE A 77 -0.12 -4.13 5.02
CA ILE A 77 -0.12 -5.50 5.52
C ILE A 77 1.35 -5.89 5.78
N ASP A 78 1.72 -6.14 7.02
CA ASP A 78 3.11 -6.44 7.42
C ASP A 78 4.13 -5.48 6.80
N ALA A 79 3.92 -4.17 6.95
CA ALA A 79 4.75 -3.10 6.39
C ALA A 79 4.79 -3.04 4.83
N THR A 80 3.99 -3.84 4.14
CA THR A 80 3.80 -3.70 2.69
C THR A 80 2.64 -2.75 2.41
N GLY A 81 2.94 -1.61 1.77
CA GLY A 81 1.94 -0.62 1.38
C GLY A 81 1.25 -0.99 0.07
N TYR A 82 -0.06 -0.75 0.02
CA TYR A 82 -0.90 -0.86 -1.16
C TYR A 82 -1.74 0.39 -1.29
N ILE A 83 -1.85 0.93 -2.49
CA ILE A 83 -2.85 1.96 -2.84
C ILE A 83 -3.95 1.34 -3.69
N CYS A 84 -5.16 1.88 -3.59
CA CYS A 84 -6.32 1.40 -4.34
C CYS A 84 -6.69 2.42 -5.41
N ILE A 85 -6.70 1.97 -6.68
CA ILE A 85 -7.04 2.81 -7.82
C ILE A 85 -8.10 2.07 -8.64
N LYS A 86 -9.29 2.66 -8.79
CA LYS A 86 -10.42 2.05 -9.53
C LYS A 86 -10.72 0.61 -9.09
N GLY A 87 -10.63 0.33 -7.78
CA GLY A 87 -10.90 -0.99 -7.21
C GLY A 87 -9.74 -1.98 -7.25
N ASP A 88 -8.68 -1.72 -8.01
CA ASP A 88 -7.47 -2.54 -8.01
C ASP A 88 -6.50 -2.12 -6.91
N PHE A 89 -5.84 -3.12 -6.33
CA PHE A 89 -4.74 -2.93 -5.39
C PHE A 89 -3.41 -2.86 -6.14
N PHE A 90 -2.61 -1.87 -5.79
CA PHE A 90 -1.26 -1.70 -6.29
C PHE A 90 -0.28 -1.69 -5.13
N LYS A 91 0.67 -2.62 -5.12
CA LYS A 91 1.79 -2.60 -4.18
C LYS A 91 2.68 -1.41 -4.46
N GLU A 92 2.99 -0.61 -3.45
CA GLU A 92 3.98 0.46 -3.55
C GLU A 92 5.39 -0.13 -3.50
N VAL A 93 6.13 0.01 -4.61
CA VAL A 93 7.54 -0.37 -4.70
C VAL A 93 8.44 0.80 -4.30
N CYS A 94 8.05 2.01 -4.71
CA CYS A 94 8.70 3.27 -4.38
C CYS A 94 7.65 4.37 -4.39
N SER A 95 7.65 5.26 -3.40
CA SER A 95 6.70 6.38 -3.26
C SER A 95 7.40 7.73 -3.26
N GLY A 96 6.66 8.79 -3.60
CA GLY A 96 7.14 10.18 -3.67
C GLY A 96 6.26 11.03 -4.58
N GLU A 97 6.82 12.01 -5.27
CA GLU A 97 6.11 12.76 -6.32
C GLU A 97 5.60 11.81 -7.41
N LEU A 98 6.45 10.86 -7.79
CA LEU A 98 6.10 9.71 -8.60
C LEU A 98 6.08 8.47 -7.71
N SER A 99 5.04 7.64 -7.82
CA SER A 99 5.03 6.31 -7.22
C SER A 99 5.28 5.25 -8.30
N PHE A 100 6.17 4.30 -7.99
CA PHE A 100 6.36 3.10 -8.80
C PHE A 100 5.58 1.96 -8.18
N LEU A 101 4.64 1.43 -8.91
CA LEU A 101 3.60 0.54 -8.42
C LEU A 101 3.64 -0.80 -9.16
N GLN A 102 3.29 -1.88 -8.45
CA GLN A 102 3.03 -3.17 -9.07
C GLN A 102 1.56 -3.57 -8.84
N LYS A 103 0.82 -3.81 -9.93
CA LYS A 103 -0.57 -4.26 -9.84
C LYS A 103 -0.64 -5.60 -9.12
N SER A 104 -1.49 -5.70 -8.10
CA SER A 104 -1.60 -6.88 -7.23
C SER A 104 -2.94 -7.60 -7.36
N SER A 105 -3.96 -6.95 -7.91
CA SER A 105 -5.30 -7.52 -8.12
C SER A 105 -5.85 -7.19 -9.50
N ASP A 106 -6.96 -7.84 -9.84
CA ASP A 106 -7.80 -7.50 -10.99
C ASP A 106 -9.25 -7.42 -10.53
N ALA A 107 -9.74 -6.19 -10.37
CA ALA A 107 -11.11 -5.90 -9.96
C ALA A 107 -12.11 -5.95 -11.12
N SER A 108 -11.64 -5.86 -12.37
CA SER A 108 -12.50 -5.77 -13.56
C SER A 108 -13.39 -6.98 -13.78
N SER A 109 -12.99 -8.12 -13.23
CA SER A 109 -13.75 -9.39 -13.32
C SER A 109 -14.66 -9.65 -12.13
N LYS A 110 -14.73 -8.72 -11.17
CA LYS A 110 -15.47 -8.94 -9.91
C LYS A 110 -16.79 -8.18 -9.91
N PRO A 111 -17.93 -8.88 -9.80
CA PRO A 111 -19.21 -8.22 -9.60
C PRO A 111 -19.23 -7.56 -8.22
N THR A 112 -19.67 -6.32 -8.17
CA THR A 112 -19.91 -5.58 -6.93
C THR A 112 -21.41 -5.40 -6.76
N ASN A 113 -21.97 -5.91 -5.67
CA ASN A 113 -23.38 -5.74 -5.35
C ASN A 113 -23.59 -4.36 -4.69
N ILE A 114 -24.41 -3.52 -5.31
CA ILE A 114 -24.85 -2.24 -4.75
C ILE A 114 -26.38 -2.32 -4.64
N GLY A 115 -26.87 -2.61 -3.43
CA GLY A 115 -28.29 -2.88 -3.22
C GLY A 115 -28.74 -4.13 -3.98
N ASN A 116 -29.75 -3.99 -4.86
CA ASN A 116 -30.24 -5.07 -5.69
C ASN A 116 -29.57 -5.18 -7.07
N ASP A 117 -28.63 -4.27 -7.37
CA ASP A 117 -27.97 -4.23 -8.67
C ASP A 117 -26.57 -4.85 -8.59
N VAL A 118 -26.15 -5.49 -9.68
CA VAL A 118 -24.80 -6.01 -9.87
C VAL A 118 -24.07 -5.06 -10.83
N LEU A 119 -23.08 -4.33 -10.29
CA LEU A 119 -22.22 -3.47 -11.10
C LEU A 119 -20.88 -4.16 -11.31
N PHE A 120 -20.38 -4.08 -12.54
CA PHE A 120 -19.00 -4.45 -12.85
C PHE A 120 -18.12 -3.20 -12.74
N ILE A 121 -17.18 -3.20 -11.82
CA ILE A 121 -16.17 -2.15 -11.75
C ILE A 121 -15.22 -2.36 -12.91
N SER A 122 -15.10 -1.35 -13.77
CA SER A 122 -14.03 -1.34 -14.77
C SER A 122 -12.72 -1.07 -14.03
N GLY A 123 -11.94 -2.11 -13.79
CA GLY A 123 -10.61 -2.01 -13.20
C GLY A 123 -9.64 -1.18 -14.05
N THR A 124 -8.40 -1.15 -13.63
CA THR A 124 -7.32 -0.52 -14.40
C THR A 124 -6.83 -1.47 -15.50
N GLU A 125 -6.17 -0.92 -16.53
CA GLU A 125 -5.47 -1.73 -17.52
C GLU A 125 -4.40 -2.64 -16.89
N GLY A 126 -3.85 -3.57 -17.70
CA GLY A 126 -2.77 -4.47 -17.27
C GLY A 126 -3.24 -5.62 -16.38
N ARG A 127 -2.32 -6.50 -16.04
CA ARG A 127 -2.54 -7.73 -15.27
C ARG A 127 -1.82 -7.66 -13.92
N PRO A 128 -2.24 -8.45 -12.92
CA PRO A 128 -1.45 -8.62 -11.69
C PRO A 128 -0.01 -9.03 -12.01
N GLY A 129 0.94 -8.25 -11.48
CA GLY A 129 2.38 -8.36 -11.78
C GLY A 129 2.93 -7.25 -12.68
N ASP A 130 2.09 -6.59 -13.47
CA ASP A 130 2.52 -5.46 -14.30
C ASP A 130 2.89 -4.23 -13.45
N TYR A 131 3.82 -3.43 -13.98
CA TYR A 131 4.32 -2.24 -13.32
C TYR A 131 3.73 -0.96 -13.90
N PHE A 132 3.62 0.06 -13.04
CA PHE A 132 3.03 1.34 -13.36
C PHE A 132 3.83 2.48 -12.74
N ILE A 133 3.81 3.64 -13.39
CA ILE A 133 4.16 4.92 -12.77
C ILE A 133 2.86 5.65 -12.47
N TYR A 134 2.73 6.12 -11.24
CA TYR A 134 1.61 6.94 -10.81
C TYR A 134 2.12 8.33 -10.44
N GLU A 135 1.60 9.33 -11.13
CA GLU A 135 1.88 10.74 -10.84
C GLU A 135 0.91 11.23 -9.77
N ASN A 136 1.36 11.38 -8.54
CA ASN A 136 0.49 11.72 -7.41
C ASN A 136 -0.24 13.06 -7.59
N LYS A 137 0.40 14.06 -8.21
CA LYS A 137 -0.18 15.38 -8.46
C LYS A 137 -1.30 15.37 -9.49
N SER A 138 -1.08 14.73 -10.62
CA SER A 138 -2.07 14.65 -11.73
C SER A 138 -3.03 13.46 -11.61
N ARG A 139 -2.76 12.53 -10.68
CA ARG A 139 -3.46 11.26 -10.51
C ARG A 139 -3.48 10.39 -11.77
N GLN A 140 -2.45 10.53 -12.59
CA GLN A 140 -2.30 9.73 -13.80
C GLN A 140 -1.57 8.42 -13.52
N LEU A 141 -2.18 7.30 -13.94
CA LEU A 141 -1.60 5.97 -13.85
C LEU A 141 -1.16 5.55 -15.26
N LYS A 142 0.12 5.20 -15.43
CA LYS A 142 0.72 4.82 -16.72
C LYS A 142 1.30 3.41 -16.63
N LEU A 143 0.78 2.49 -17.42
CA LEU A 143 1.33 1.14 -17.57
C LEU A 143 2.75 1.22 -18.15
N VAL A 144 3.69 0.49 -17.54
CA VAL A 144 5.06 0.36 -18.03
C VAL A 144 5.29 -1.03 -18.58
N SER A 145 5.69 -1.11 -19.82
CA SER A 145 6.04 -2.35 -20.53
C SER A 145 7.31 -2.16 -21.34
N LYS A 146 7.95 -3.26 -21.75
CA LYS A 146 9.13 -3.17 -22.63
C LYS A 146 8.85 -2.39 -23.92
N LYS A 147 7.61 -2.46 -24.44
CA LYS A 147 7.23 -1.78 -25.70
C LYS A 147 7.15 -0.27 -25.57
N ASN A 148 6.72 0.25 -24.41
CA ASN A 148 6.52 1.69 -24.21
C ASN A 148 7.56 2.33 -23.26
N LEU A 149 8.53 1.58 -22.74
CA LEU A 149 9.48 2.03 -21.73
C LEU A 149 10.17 3.36 -22.12
N ASN A 150 10.70 3.45 -23.34
CA ASN A 150 11.40 4.65 -23.79
C ASN A 150 10.49 5.89 -23.80
N ALA A 151 9.25 5.74 -24.26
CA ALA A 151 8.27 6.82 -24.27
C ALA A 151 7.87 7.21 -22.84
N VAL A 152 7.65 6.24 -21.95
CA VAL A 152 7.34 6.48 -20.54
C VAL A 152 8.50 7.22 -19.85
N VAL A 153 9.75 6.78 -20.04
CA VAL A 153 10.94 7.41 -19.46
C VAL A 153 11.09 8.86 -19.93
N ALA A 154 10.98 9.12 -21.25
CA ALA A 154 11.11 10.45 -21.80
C ALA A 154 10.03 11.41 -21.26
N ASN A 155 8.78 10.96 -21.21
CA ASN A 155 7.64 11.79 -20.81
C ASN A 155 7.57 12.00 -19.28
N THR A 156 8.07 11.03 -18.49
CA THR A 156 7.91 11.07 -17.02
C THR A 156 9.04 11.83 -16.34
N PHE A 157 10.29 11.65 -16.79
CA PHE A 157 11.43 12.23 -16.08
C PHE A 157 11.84 13.63 -16.59
N GLY A 158 11.13 14.19 -17.59
CA GLY A 158 11.29 15.59 -18.00
C GLY A 158 12.74 15.99 -18.34
N GLY A 159 13.55 15.06 -18.90
CA GLY A 159 14.96 15.31 -19.19
C GLY A 159 15.92 15.22 -17.99
N TYR A 160 15.46 14.82 -16.81
CA TYR A 160 16.33 14.65 -15.65
C TYR A 160 17.31 13.48 -15.87
N ALA A 161 18.54 13.84 -16.29
CA ALA A 161 19.57 12.90 -16.74
C ALA A 161 19.89 11.76 -15.74
N PRO A 162 19.98 11.98 -14.41
CA PRO A 162 20.28 10.89 -13.48
C PRO A 162 19.20 9.80 -13.43
N ALA A 163 17.91 10.17 -13.55
CA ALA A 163 16.84 9.18 -13.60
C ALA A 163 16.81 8.46 -14.94
N ILE A 164 17.03 9.16 -16.05
CA ILE A 164 17.09 8.56 -17.40
C ILE A 164 18.20 7.53 -17.49
N GLU A 165 19.39 7.83 -16.93
CA GLU A 165 20.50 6.88 -16.92
C GLU A 165 20.17 5.61 -16.14
N LYS A 166 19.58 5.74 -14.95
CA LYS A 166 19.13 4.60 -14.15
C LYS A 166 18.01 3.80 -14.84
N ALA A 167 17.16 4.44 -15.62
CA ALA A 167 16.08 3.77 -16.34
C ALA A 167 16.59 2.80 -17.42
N LYS A 168 17.85 2.90 -17.86
CA LYS A 168 18.43 1.95 -18.83
C LYS A 168 18.42 0.51 -18.33
N ALA A 169 18.58 0.28 -17.02
CA ALA A 169 18.51 -1.04 -16.43
C ALA A 169 17.11 -1.69 -16.59
N ALA A 170 16.05 -0.88 -16.69
CA ALA A 170 14.68 -1.37 -16.88
C ALA A 170 14.44 -2.02 -18.26
N GLN A 171 15.34 -1.87 -19.21
CA GLN A 171 15.27 -2.59 -20.50
C GLN A 171 15.39 -4.09 -20.32
N ALA A 172 16.22 -4.53 -19.37
CA ALA A 172 16.35 -5.94 -19.02
C ALA A 172 15.19 -6.41 -18.14
N ASP A 173 14.89 -5.64 -17.08
CA ASP A 173 13.84 -5.93 -16.09
C ASP A 173 13.14 -4.64 -15.67
N ILE A 174 11.86 -4.54 -15.98
CA ILE A 174 11.02 -3.37 -15.66
C ILE A 174 11.05 -3.03 -14.16
N ALA A 175 11.21 -4.02 -13.28
CA ALA A 175 11.30 -3.78 -11.83
C ALA A 175 12.45 -2.84 -11.45
N GLN A 176 13.52 -2.77 -12.25
CA GLN A 176 14.66 -1.87 -12.02
C GLN A 176 14.33 -0.39 -12.23
N LEU A 177 13.17 -0.08 -12.83
CA LEU A 177 12.73 1.31 -13.00
C LEU A 177 12.51 2.01 -11.64
N LYS A 178 12.36 1.25 -10.55
CA LYS A 178 12.29 1.78 -9.18
C LYS A 178 13.46 2.72 -8.85
N ASP A 179 14.67 2.41 -9.32
CA ASP A 179 15.86 3.21 -9.02
C ASP A 179 15.87 4.54 -9.76
N ALA A 180 15.28 4.58 -10.96
CA ALA A 180 15.06 5.81 -11.71
C ALA A 180 14.01 6.69 -11.04
N VAL A 181 12.88 6.09 -10.60
CA VAL A 181 11.82 6.80 -9.88
C VAL A 181 12.33 7.34 -8.55
N ALA A 182 13.07 6.56 -7.76
CA ALA A 182 13.67 7.01 -6.51
C ALA A 182 14.65 8.18 -6.76
N SER A 183 15.47 8.08 -7.81
CA SER A 183 16.41 9.16 -8.20
C SER A 183 15.67 10.44 -8.60
N TYR A 184 14.55 10.31 -9.31
CA TYR A 184 13.73 11.47 -9.68
C TYR A 184 13.08 12.12 -8.46
N ASN A 185 12.53 11.32 -7.54
CA ASN A 185 11.92 11.80 -6.31
C ASN A 185 12.91 12.49 -5.36
N SER A 186 14.20 12.11 -5.41
CA SER A 186 15.25 12.70 -4.59
C SER A 186 15.91 13.93 -5.21
N ARG A 187 15.47 14.39 -6.40
CA ARG A 187 16.00 15.60 -6.98
C ARG A 187 15.67 16.80 -6.09
N SER A 188 16.65 17.67 -5.86
CA SER A 188 16.38 18.95 -5.21
C SER A 188 15.46 19.76 -6.10
N GLU A 189 14.32 20.21 -5.59
CA GLU A 189 13.54 21.26 -6.24
C GLU A 189 14.42 22.51 -6.29
N LYS A 190 14.79 22.94 -7.50
CA LYS A 190 15.50 24.19 -7.74
C LYS A 190 14.50 25.32 -7.87
#